data_4d827368db9465977deee7b9e9222cc8
#
_entry.id   4d827368db9465977deee7b9e9222cc8
#
_cell.length_a   1.000
_cell.length_b   1.000
_cell.length_c   1.000
_cell.angle_alpha   90.00
_cell.angle_beta   90.00
_cell.angle_gamma   90.00
#
_symmetry.space_group_name_H-M   'P 1'
#
loop_
_entity.id
_entity.type
_entity.pdbx_description
1 polymer ?
#
loop_
_entity_poly.entity_id
_entity_poly.type
_entity_poly.pdbx_seq_one_letter_code
_entity_poly.pdbx_strand_id
1 'polypeptide(L)'
;MYQRGYPDKVKVYQARDYHPISLRKVINPARLPILPCNTLTVDIVIKNGLMVLPSGITQGSLVIDDGKIIGILKSSEPKADRVIDATGKVVLPGMIDMHVHLRDPGFPEREDFESGTRAAAAGGVTTVIDMPNTVPATVTLEAFNQKKAIANGKSLVDFGFIGGAGEVPQKDIIELAQAGATAFKSFLIARFKELAASDYTLLKHMQLLSELDRPLLVHAENGDIVDKYMEEAVASGRTDPLAHCDFRPDIAEIEAVMRCITLAAEADCHLHICHMSAGGSVDLLEWAQSTGQLVT
;
A
#
# COMPACT_ATOMS: atom_id res chain seq x y z
N MET A 1 32.96 -28.09 -17.01
CA MET A 1 33.45 -28.05 -15.62
C MET A 1 33.81 -26.61 -15.29
N TYR A 2 32.89 -25.88 -14.69
CA TYR A 2 33.16 -24.60 -14.06
C TYR A 2 32.45 -24.62 -12.71
N GLN A 3 33.18 -25.00 -11.67
CA GLN A 3 32.79 -24.74 -10.30
C GLN A 3 33.11 -23.28 -10.00
N ARG A 4 32.11 -22.42 -9.85
CA ARG A 4 32.24 -21.19 -9.10
C ARG A 4 31.58 -21.39 -7.75
N GLY A 5 32.42 -21.39 -6.71
CA GLY A 5 31.98 -21.41 -5.33
C GLY A 5 31.19 -20.15 -5.04
N TYR A 6 29.98 -20.31 -4.52
CA TYR A 6 29.22 -19.25 -3.89
C TYR A 6 29.86 -18.95 -2.51
N PRO A 7 30.08 -17.68 -2.16
CA PRO A 7 30.54 -17.36 -0.83
C PRO A 7 29.42 -17.63 0.19
N ASP A 8 29.78 -18.40 1.23
CA ASP A 8 28.97 -18.62 2.42
C ASP A 8 28.67 -17.28 3.13
N LYS A 9 27.55 -16.65 2.81
CA LYS A 9 26.91 -15.63 3.63
C LYS A 9 25.40 -15.74 3.47
N VAL A 10 24.82 -16.83 3.99
CA VAL A 10 23.40 -16.82 4.33
C VAL A 10 23.26 -15.95 5.58
N LYS A 11 22.91 -14.68 5.38
CA LYS A 11 22.41 -13.85 6.48
C LYS A 11 21.03 -14.37 6.85
N VAL A 12 20.95 -15.17 7.90
CA VAL A 12 19.67 -15.50 8.55
C VAL A 12 19.22 -14.24 9.27
N TYR A 13 18.32 -13.49 8.66
CA TYR A 13 17.61 -12.40 9.32
C TYR A 13 16.58 -13.04 10.25
N GLN A 14 16.88 -13.05 11.56
CA GLN A 14 15.85 -13.34 12.55
C GLN A 14 14.86 -12.16 12.55
N ALA A 15 13.58 -12.43 12.77
CA ALA A 15 12.47 -11.46 12.83
C ALA A 15 12.67 -10.31 13.86
N ARG A 16 13.84 -10.20 14.47
CA ARG A 16 14.26 -9.16 15.42
C ARG A 16 14.90 -7.95 14.77
N ASP A 17 15.29 -8.00 13.50
CA ASP A 17 16.01 -6.93 12.81
C ASP A 17 15.11 -6.06 11.93
N TYR A 18 13.81 -6.32 11.95
CA TYR A 18 12.83 -5.41 11.39
C TYR A 18 12.74 -4.17 12.30
N HIS A 19 13.33 -3.06 11.89
CA HIS A 19 12.99 -1.76 12.42
C HIS A 19 11.72 -1.28 11.67
N PRO A 20 10.51 -1.55 12.19
CA PRO A 20 9.34 -0.86 11.69
C PRO A 20 9.59 0.63 11.96
N ILE A 21 9.32 1.47 10.98
CA ILE A 21 9.14 2.90 11.19
C ILE A 21 8.43 3.05 12.53
N SER A 22 9.16 3.51 13.50
CA SER A 22 8.81 3.84 14.88
C SER A 22 7.33 3.67 15.31
N LEU A 23 6.76 2.49 15.18
CA LEU A 23 5.58 2.05 15.95
C LEU A 23 5.92 1.82 17.44
N ARG A 24 7.15 2.16 17.87
CA ARG A 24 7.57 2.10 19.28
C ARG A 24 6.99 3.21 20.18
N LYS A 25 6.00 3.94 19.71
CA LYS A 25 5.05 4.61 20.62
C LYS A 25 3.70 3.90 20.65
N VAL A 26 3.65 2.61 20.37
CA VAL A 26 2.55 1.79 20.86
C VAL A 26 2.67 1.80 22.37
N ILE A 27 1.77 2.48 23.02
CA ILE A 27 1.61 2.62 24.46
C ILE A 27 1.76 1.21 25.05
N ASN A 28 2.84 0.99 25.81
CA ASN A 28 3.00 -0.25 26.59
C ASN A 28 1.86 -0.29 27.62
N PRO A 29 0.88 -1.18 27.51
CA PRO A 29 -0.27 -1.23 28.39
C PRO A 29 0.11 -1.43 29.89
N ALA A 30 1.34 -1.82 30.17
CA ALA A 30 1.87 -1.95 31.53
C ALA A 30 2.40 -0.64 32.14
N ARG A 31 2.36 0.50 31.43
CA ARG A 31 2.88 1.79 31.90
C ARG A 31 1.93 2.96 31.66
N LEU A 32 0.64 2.71 31.51
CA LEU A 32 -0.33 3.81 31.58
C LEU A 32 -0.39 4.30 33.02
N PRO A 33 -0.20 5.60 33.30
CA PRO A 33 -0.40 6.12 34.63
C PRO A 33 -1.85 5.83 35.05
N ILE A 34 -2.04 5.25 36.24
CA ILE A 34 -3.34 5.13 36.86
C ILE A 34 -3.71 6.57 37.29
N LEU A 35 -4.32 7.33 36.38
CA LEU A 35 -4.87 8.64 36.70
C LEU A 35 -6.11 8.43 37.55
N PRO A 36 -6.32 9.23 38.64
CA PRO A 36 -7.55 9.14 39.41
C PRO A 36 -8.73 9.50 38.50
N CYS A 37 -9.63 8.55 38.29
CA CYS A 37 -10.69 8.54 37.30
C CYS A 37 -11.79 9.63 37.48
N ASN A 38 -11.73 10.47 38.49
CA ASN A 38 -12.87 11.31 38.89
C ASN A 38 -12.78 12.79 38.51
N THR A 39 -11.74 13.27 37.82
CA THR A 39 -11.58 14.72 37.55
C THR A 39 -11.24 15.07 36.10
N LEU A 40 -10.94 14.10 35.24
CA LEU A 40 -10.64 14.38 33.84
C LEU A 40 -11.85 14.10 32.95
N THR A 41 -12.27 15.09 32.18
CA THR A 41 -13.19 14.92 31.06
C THR A 41 -12.34 14.68 29.83
N VAL A 42 -12.65 13.66 29.05
CA VAL A 42 -11.99 13.30 27.78
C VAL A 42 -12.92 13.59 26.61
N ASP A 43 -12.39 13.66 25.40
CA ASP A 43 -13.19 13.99 24.22
C ASP A 43 -14.25 12.92 23.92
N ILE A 44 -13.84 11.66 23.82
CA ILE A 44 -14.72 10.57 23.39
C ILE A 44 -14.48 9.29 24.21
N VAL A 45 -15.59 8.65 24.59
CA VAL A 45 -15.59 7.25 25.07
C VAL A 45 -16.46 6.41 24.13
N ILE A 46 -15.90 5.35 23.56
CA ILE A 46 -16.64 4.29 22.85
C ILE A 46 -16.79 3.13 23.82
N LYS A 47 -18.00 2.90 24.35
CA LYS A 47 -18.27 1.93 25.42
C LYS A 47 -18.93 0.64 24.91
N ASN A 48 -18.79 -0.41 25.70
CA ASN A 48 -19.48 -1.71 25.51
C ASN A 48 -19.10 -2.43 24.20
N GLY A 49 -18.06 -2.01 23.49
CA GLY A 49 -17.66 -2.61 22.22
C GLY A 49 -16.85 -3.89 22.40
N LEU A 50 -16.97 -4.79 21.42
CA LEU A 50 -16.08 -5.94 21.28
C LEU A 50 -14.86 -5.49 20.48
N MET A 51 -13.76 -5.16 21.16
CA MET A 51 -12.56 -4.60 20.54
C MET A 51 -11.64 -5.69 20.02
N VAL A 52 -11.17 -5.54 18.78
CA VAL A 52 -10.17 -6.41 18.16
C VAL A 52 -8.80 -5.73 18.30
N LEU A 53 -7.92 -6.34 19.07
CA LEU A 53 -6.58 -5.84 19.37
C LEU A 53 -5.53 -6.85 18.88
N PRO A 54 -4.25 -6.45 18.72
CA PRO A 54 -3.19 -7.39 18.40
C PRO A 54 -3.02 -8.53 19.44
N SER A 55 -3.44 -8.28 20.69
CA SER A 55 -3.42 -9.25 21.77
C SER A 55 -4.64 -10.18 21.82
N GLY A 56 -5.62 -10.00 20.95
CA GLY A 56 -6.87 -10.75 20.91
C GLY A 56 -8.11 -9.88 21.08
N ILE A 57 -9.26 -10.54 21.17
CA ILE A 57 -10.56 -9.86 21.27
C ILE A 57 -10.92 -9.64 22.74
N THR A 58 -11.34 -8.43 23.10
CA THR A 58 -11.76 -8.07 24.45
C THR A 58 -12.97 -7.15 24.44
N GLN A 59 -13.84 -7.31 25.42
CA GLN A 59 -14.92 -6.34 25.65
C GLN A 59 -14.43 -5.22 26.57
N GLY A 60 -14.82 -3.98 26.26
CA GLY A 60 -14.42 -2.82 27.08
C GLY A 60 -14.82 -1.49 26.45
N SER A 61 -14.20 -0.44 26.94
CA SER A 61 -14.40 0.94 26.49
C SER A 61 -13.10 1.54 25.99
N LEU A 62 -13.14 2.13 24.80
CA LEU A 62 -12.02 2.85 24.20
C LEU A 62 -12.11 4.33 24.61
N VAL A 63 -11.04 4.88 25.15
CA VAL A 63 -10.96 6.28 25.59
C VAL A 63 -10.07 7.06 24.62
N ILE A 64 -10.61 8.16 24.12
CA ILE A 64 -9.94 9.03 23.12
C ILE A 64 -9.91 10.44 23.68
N ASP A 65 -8.74 11.09 23.61
CA ASP A 65 -8.51 12.45 24.01
C ASP A 65 -7.47 13.10 23.09
N ASP A 66 -7.70 14.35 22.67
CA ASP A 66 -6.86 15.06 21.69
C ASP A 66 -6.59 14.23 20.42
N GLY A 67 -7.64 13.56 19.89
CA GLY A 67 -7.56 12.72 18.70
C GLY A 67 -6.74 11.44 18.85
N LYS A 68 -6.37 11.05 20.08
CA LYS A 68 -5.53 9.87 20.35
C LYS A 68 -6.22 8.88 21.25
N ILE A 69 -5.98 7.60 21.01
CA ILE A 69 -6.38 6.54 21.94
C ILE A 69 -5.48 6.61 23.16
N ILE A 70 -6.04 7.00 24.32
CA ILE A 70 -5.30 7.10 25.58
C ILE A 70 -5.50 5.89 26.50
N GLY A 71 -6.50 5.04 26.23
CA GLY A 71 -6.69 3.84 27.03
C GLY A 71 -7.81 2.93 26.56
N ILE A 72 -7.77 1.70 27.08
CA ILE A 72 -8.84 0.71 26.95
C ILE A 72 -9.19 0.26 28.36
N LEU A 73 -10.44 0.46 28.75
CA LEU A 73 -10.92 0.22 30.11
C LEU A 73 -11.92 -0.94 30.11
N LYS A 74 -11.82 -1.80 31.12
CA LYS A 74 -12.80 -2.89 31.36
C LYS A 74 -13.96 -2.47 32.25
N SER A 75 -13.76 -1.42 33.03
CA SER A 75 -14.75 -0.87 33.97
C SER A 75 -14.38 0.57 34.34
N SER A 76 -15.34 1.32 34.89
CA SER A 76 -15.18 2.73 35.34
C SER A 76 -14.64 3.67 34.24
N GLU A 77 -15.56 4.21 33.46
CA GLU A 77 -15.26 5.15 32.39
C GLU A 77 -15.08 6.57 32.94
N PRO A 78 -14.15 7.39 32.39
CA PRO A 78 -14.07 8.81 32.68
C PRO A 78 -15.31 9.55 32.15
N LYS A 79 -15.54 10.75 32.60
CA LYS A 79 -16.49 11.68 31.96
C LYS A 79 -15.97 11.98 30.55
N ALA A 80 -16.86 12.06 29.58
CA ALA A 80 -16.52 12.36 28.19
C ALA A 80 -17.50 13.39 27.62
N ASP A 81 -17.00 14.24 26.72
CA ASP A 81 -17.83 15.18 25.97
C ASP A 81 -18.78 14.44 25.02
N ARG A 82 -18.33 13.33 24.49
CA ARG A 82 -19.12 12.45 23.63
C ARG A 82 -18.98 10.99 24.04
N VAL A 83 -20.12 10.32 24.22
CA VAL A 83 -20.19 8.87 24.48
C VAL A 83 -20.84 8.16 23.30
N ILE A 84 -20.18 7.12 22.78
CA ILE A 84 -20.70 6.26 21.72
C ILE A 84 -20.93 4.88 22.33
N ASP A 85 -22.18 4.43 22.33
CA ASP A 85 -22.53 3.07 22.77
C ASP A 85 -22.34 2.08 21.61
N ALA A 86 -21.37 1.19 21.75
CA ALA A 86 -21.04 0.13 20.80
C ALA A 86 -21.55 -1.25 21.25
N THR A 87 -22.59 -1.30 22.08
CA THR A 87 -23.21 -2.56 22.50
C THR A 87 -23.59 -3.41 21.29
N GLY A 88 -23.13 -4.67 21.27
CA GLY A 88 -23.34 -5.60 20.14
C GLY A 88 -22.54 -5.30 18.89
N LYS A 89 -21.61 -4.35 18.93
CA LYS A 89 -20.76 -3.99 17.79
C LYS A 89 -19.32 -4.41 18.02
N VAL A 90 -18.63 -4.67 16.90
CA VAL A 90 -17.17 -4.88 16.87
C VAL A 90 -16.50 -3.53 16.63
N VAL A 91 -15.48 -3.24 17.41
CA VAL A 91 -14.62 -2.05 17.26
C VAL A 91 -13.29 -2.50 16.69
N LEU A 92 -12.96 -1.99 15.52
CA LEU A 92 -11.75 -2.31 14.75
C LEU A 92 -10.89 -1.06 14.58
N PRO A 93 -9.57 -1.20 14.39
CA PRO A 93 -8.78 -0.11 13.80
C PRO A 93 -9.39 0.32 12.47
N GLY A 94 -9.28 1.61 12.14
CA GLY A 94 -9.66 2.09 10.81
C GLY A 94 -8.86 1.36 9.72
N MET A 95 -9.53 0.96 8.66
CA MET A 95 -8.87 0.30 7.54
C MET A 95 -7.99 1.26 6.76
N ILE A 96 -6.89 0.74 6.21
CA ILE A 96 -5.99 1.46 5.31
C ILE A 96 -6.13 0.82 3.94
N ASP A 97 -6.57 1.60 2.95
CA ASP A 97 -6.59 1.16 1.56
C ASP A 97 -5.33 1.67 0.85
N MET A 98 -4.42 0.76 0.54
CA MET A 98 -3.11 1.08 -0.04
C MET A 98 -3.12 1.16 -1.56
N HIS A 99 -4.26 0.92 -2.23
CA HIS A 99 -4.32 0.87 -3.68
C HIS A 99 -5.59 1.52 -4.22
N VAL A 100 -5.64 2.85 -4.18
CA VAL A 100 -6.78 3.60 -4.71
C VAL A 100 -6.38 4.44 -5.92
N HIS A 101 -7.35 4.76 -6.77
CA HIS A 101 -7.20 5.63 -7.92
C HIS A 101 -8.25 6.74 -7.85
N LEU A 102 -7.94 7.82 -7.15
CA LEU A 102 -8.85 8.96 -6.99
C LEU A 102 -8.85 9.88 -8.21
N ARG A 103 -7.99 9.63 -9.19
CA ARG A 103 -8.00 10.27 -10.52
C ARG A 103 -7.85 11.80 -10.54
N ASP A 104 -7.60 12.42 -9.42
CA ASP A 104 -7.44 13.87 -9.23
C ASP A 104 -5.97 14.20 -8.88
N PRO A 105 -5.28 15.00 -9.66
CA PRO A 105 -5.73 15.74 -10.86
C PRO A 105 -5.83 14.88 -12.12
N GLY A 106 -6.62 15.35 -13.10
CA GLY A 106 -6.62 14.86 -14.47
C GLY A 106 -7.94 14.27 -14.96
N PHE A 107 -8.67 13.54 -14.11
CA PHE A 107 -9.93 12.88 -14.49
C PHE A 107 -10.98 12.98 -13.37
N PRO A 108 -11.26 14.20 -12.85
CA PRO A 108 -12.15 14.36 -11.69
C PRO A 108 -13.60 13.96 -11.96
N GLU A 109 -13.98 13.80 -13.25
CA GLU A 109 -15.29 13.29 -13.67
C GLU A 109 -15.44 11.78 -13.40
N ARG A 110 -14.34 11.05 -13.17
CA ARG A 110 -14.36 9.62 -12.87
C ARG A 110 -14.40 9.39 -11.35
N GLU A 111 -13.55 10.10 -10.64
CA GLU A 111 -13.42 10.11 -9.19
C GLU A 111 -12.55 11.31 -8.79
N ASP A 112 -12.78 11.86 -7.58
CA ASP A 112 -11.91 12.87 -6.98
C ASP A 112 -11.65 12.59 -5.50
N PHE A 113 -10.79 13.41 -4.85
CA PHE A 113 -10.46 13.21 -3.45
C PHE A 113 -11.65 13.39 -2.52
N GLU A 114 -12.62 14.26 -2.84
CA GLU A 114 -13.79 14.45 -1.99
C GLU A 114 -14.73 13.25 -2.05
N SER A 115 -15.12 12.83 -3.25
CA SER A 115 -16.09 11.74 -3.45
C SER A 115 -15.51 10.39 -3.04
N GLY A 116 -14.27 10.08 -3.46
CA GLY A 116 -13.62 8.81 -3.14
C GLY A 116 -13.30 8.66 -1.66
N THR A 117 -12.82 9.73 -0.99
CA THR A 117 -12.55 9.64 0.46
C THR A 117 -13.83 9.66 1.29
N ARG A 118 -14.93 10.23 0.79
CA ARG A 118 -16.27 10.10 1.39
C ARG A 118 -16.75 8.65 1.33
N ALA A 119 -16.57 7.98 0.20
CA ALA A 119 -16.88 6.55 0.06
C ALA A 119 -15.99 5.69 0.97
N ALA A 120 -14.69 5.99 1.04
CA ALA A 120 -13.74 5.36 1.95
C ALA A 120 -14.20 5.46 3.42
N ALA A 121 -14.51 6.67 3.88
CA ALA A 121 -15.00 6.90 5.24
C ALA A 121 -16.30 6.14 5.54
N ALA A 122 -17.24 6.13 4.59
CA ALA A 122 -18.49 5.39 4.73
C ALA A 122 -18.28 3.86 4.83
N GLY A 123 -17.21 3.34 4.20
CA GLY A 123 -16.79 1.95 4.27
C GLY A 123 -15.92 1.59 5.49
N GLY A 124 -15.56 2.59 6.32
CA GLY A 124 -14.68 2.38 7.49
C GLY A 124 -13.19 2.44 7.16
N VAL A 125 -12.82 2.90 5.96
CA VAL A 125 -11.45 3.21 5.58
C VAL A 125 -11.09 4.59 6.10
N THR A 126 -10.04 4.70 6.89
CA THR A 126 -9.61 5.96 7.53
C THR A 126 -8.33 6.54 6.92
N THR A 127 -7.67 5.78 6.05
CA THR A 127 -6.46 6.21 5.34
C THR A 127 -6.46 5.61 3.95
N VAL A 128 -6.16 6.41 2.95
CA VAL A 128 -6.01 5.96 1.55
C VAL A 128 -4.61 6.29 1.02
N ILE A 129 -4.04 5.40 0.21
CA ILE A 129 -2.77 5.66 -0.48
C ILE A 129 -3.04 5.67 -1.98
N ASP A 130 -2.98 6.86 -2.58
CA ASP A 130 -3.38 7.04 -3.97
C ASP A 130 -2.22 6.78 -4.94
N MET A 131 -2.56 6.09 -6.03
CA MET A 131 -1.65 5.64 -7.08
C MET A 131 -1.20 6.81 -7.99
N PRO A 132 -0.05 6.69 -8.70
CA PRO A 132 0.53 7.78 -9.49
C PRO A 132 -0.18 8.07 -10.82
N ASN A 133 -1.22 7.31 -11.18
CA ASN A 133 -1.95 7.40 -12.45
C ASN A 133 -2.88 8.62 -12.53
N THR A 134 -2.32 9.81 -12.49
CA THR A 134 -2.98 11.11 -12.60
C THR A 134 -2.47 11.88 -13.81
N VAL A 135 -2.99 13.07 -14.07
CA VAL A 135 -2.47 13.98 -15.11
C VAL A 135 -2.25 15.37 -14.48
N PRO A 136 -0.97 15.76 -14.30
CA PRO A 136 0.24 14.99 -14.62
C PRO A 136 0.38 13.72 -13.75
N ALA A 137 1.12 12.73 -14.27
CA ALA A 137 1.49 11.56 -13.46
C ALA A 137 2.38 11.98 -12.30
N THR A 138 2.26 11.27 -11.14
CA THR A 138 3.02 11.61 -9.94
C THR A 138 4.46 11.08 -10.03
N VAL A 139 5.23 11.63 -10.98
CA VAL A 139 6.62 11.22 -11.27
C VAL A 139 7.65 12.33 -10.99
N THR A 140 7.19 13.54 -10.67
CA THR A 140 8.06 14.68 -10.32
C THR A 140 7.61 15.29 -8.99
N LEU A 141 8.53 16.00 -8.32
CA LEU A 141 8.22 16.71 -7.08
C LEU A 141 7.12 17.76 -7.27
N GLU A 142 7.06 18.42 -8.44
CA GLU A 142 6.02 19.38 -8.77
C GLU A 142 4.64 18.71 -8.82
N ALA A 143 4.51 17.61 -9.56
CA ALA A 143 3.26 16.84 -9.67
C ALA A 143 2.82 16.28 -8.31
N PHE A 144 3.77 15.82 -7.49
CA PHE A 144 3.50 15.35 -6.13
C PHE A 144 2.93 16.46 -5.25
N ASN A 145 3.55 17.64 -5.25
CA ASN A 145 3.12 18.78 -4.45
C ASN A 145 1.77 19.32 -4.91
N GLN A 146 1.51 19.38 -6.23
CA GLN A 146 0.21 19.74 -6.78
C GLN A 146 -0.89 18.80 -6.28
N LYS A 147 -0.67 17.50 -6.39
CA LYS A 147 -1.61 16.47 -5.92
C LYS A 147 -1.85 16.57 -4.41
N LYS A 148 -0.79 16.78 -3.63
CA LYS A 148 -0.87 16.97 -2.18
C LYS A 148 -1.70 18.20 -1.79
N ALA A 149 -1.56 19.31 -2.53
CA ALA A 149 -2.36 20.51 -2.30
C ALA A 149 -3.85 20.28 -2.56
N ILE A 150 -4.19 19.54 -3.63
CA ILE A 150 -5.57 19.16 -3.95
C ILE A 150 -6.16 18.27 -2.85
N ALA A 151 -5.43 17.22 -2.46
CA ALA A 151 -5.87 16.29 -1.44
C ALA A 151 -6.09 16.96 -0.08
N ASN A 152 -5.20 17.87 0.34
CA ASN A 152 -5.35 18.66 1.56
C ASN A 152 -6.65 19.48 1.61
N GLY A 153 -7.14 19.92 0.45
CA GLY A 153 -8.38 20.72 0.36
C GLY A 153 -9.66 19.91 0.30
N LYS A 154 -9.58 18.61 -0.04
CA LYS A 154 -10.76 17.79 -0.37
C LYS A 154 -10.91 16.51 0.46
N SER A 155 -9.79 15.91 0.92
CA SER A 155 -9.84 14.61 1.57
C SER A 155 -10.54 14.64 2.92
N LEU A 156 -11.42 13.66 3.17
CA LEU A 156 -12.13 13.45 4.43
C LEU A 156 -11.46 12.42 5.34
N VAL A 157 -10.45 11.71 4.83
CA VAL A 157 -9.64 10.73 5.58
C VAL A 157 -8.17 11.05 5.41
N ASP A 158 -7.32 10.44 6.21
CA ASP A 158 -5.88 10.55 6.02
C ASP A 158 -5.46 10.01 4.66
N PHE A 159 -4.39 10.55 4.09
CA PHE A 159 -3.93 10.14 2.77
C PHE A 159 -2.42 10.10 2.66
N GLY A 160 -1.96 9.24 1.75
CA GLY A 160 -0.57 9.18 1.28
C GLY A 160 -0.55 9.01 -0.23
N PHE A 161 0.67 9.03 -0.80
CA PHE A 161 0.86 8.89 -2.24
C PHE A 161 1.95 7.89 -2.56
N ILE A 162 1.74 7.19 -3.68
CA ILE A 162 2.72 6.36 -4.35
C ILE A 162 3.32 7.18 -5.49
N GLY A 163 4.66 7.23 -5.55
CA GLY A 163 5.39 7.82 -6.65
C GLY A 163 5.43 6.90 -7.87
N GLY A 164 5.51 7.46 -9.07
CA GLY A 164 5.76 6.66 -10.26
C GLY A 164 7.24 6.35 -10.43
N ALA A 165 7.56 5.12 -10.86
CA ALA A 165 8.91 4.63 -11.11
C ALA A 165 9.01 3.91 -12.47
N GLY A 166 8.52 4.56 -13.53
CA GLY A 166 8.70 4.11 -14.90
C GLY A 166 10.02 4.62 -15.51
N GLU A 167 10.02 5.00 -16.79
CA GLU A 167 11.21 5.58 -17.44
C GLU A 167 11.44 7.02 -16.97
N VAL A 168 11.83 7.18 -15.71
CA VAL A 168 12.10 8.47 -15.05
C VAL A 168 13.51 8.51 -14.46
N PRO A 169 14.12 9.70 -14.31
CA PRO A 169 15.42 9.84 -13.67
C PRO A 169 15.38 9.40 -12.20
N GLN A 170 16.43 8.73 -11.74
CA GLN A 170 16.56 8.31 -10.34
C GLN A 170 16.48 9.48 -9.34
N LYS A 171 16.96 10.68 -9.74
CA LYS A 171 16.85 11.88 -8.90
C LYS A 171 15.40 12.20 -8.54
N ASP A 172 14.46 12.00 -9.48
CA ASP A 172 13.04 12.29 -9.24
C ASP A 172 12.46 11.31 -8.22
N ILE A 173 12.86 10.03 -8.25
CA ILE A 173 12.51 9.03 -7.23
C ILE A 173 13.04 9.46 -5.85
N ILE A 174 14.28 9.92 -5.77
CA ILE A 174 14.87 10.40 -4.50
C ILE A 174 14.08 11.60 -3.96
N GLU A 175 13.78 12.57 -4.82
CA GLU A 175 13.02 13.76 -4.44
C GLU A 175 11.61 13.41 -3.95
N LEU A 176 10.92 12.48 -4.63
CA LEU A 176 9.60 11.98 -4.22
C LEU A 176 9.66 11.24 -2.88
N ALA A 177 10.66 10.39 -2.67
CA ALA A 177 10.85 9.68 -1.40
C ALA A 177 11.07 10.66 -0.24
N GLN A 178 11.89 11.72 -0.45
CA GLN A 178 12.13 12.79 0.53
C GLN A 178 10.87 13.62 0.79
N ALA A 179 10.01 13.82 -0.21
CA ALA A 179 8.74 14.53 -0.09
C ALA A 179 7.66 13.73 0.64
N GLY A 180 7.90 12.42 0.88
CA GLY A 180 7.03 11.54 1.65
C GLY A 180 6.24 10.53 0.82
N ALA A 181 6.66 10.22 -0.41
CA ALA A 181 6.11 9.08 -1.13
C ALA A 181 6.30 7.79 -0.31
N THR A 182 5.23 7.04 -0.09
CA THR A 182 5.24 5.87 0.78
C THR A 182 5.82 4.63 0.10
N ALA A 183 5.67 4.55 -1.21
CA ALA A 183 6.12 3.49 -2.09
C ALA A 183 6.23 4.01 -3.53
N PHE A 184 6.66 3.15 -4.45
CA PHE A 184 6.76 3.50 -5.86
C PHE A 184 6.08 2.46 -6.74
N LYS A 185 5.56 2.89 -7.89
CA LYS A 185 4.79 2.06 -8.81
C LYS A 185 5.39 2.05 -10.20
N SER A 186 5.59 0.83 -10.75
CA SER A 186 5.95 0.60 -12.16
C SER A 186 4.92 -0.27 -12.87
N PHE A 187 4.89 -0.13 -14.18
CA PHE A 187 4.13 -0.97 -15.10
C PHE A 187 5.09 -1.63 -16.11
N LEU A 188 4.77 -2.84 -16.54
CA LEU A 188 5.57 -3.55 -17.56
C LEU A 188 4.94 -3.48 -18.95
N ILE A 189 3.93 -2.65 -19.13
CA ILE A 189 3.22 -2.43 -20.38
C ILE A 189 3.49 -1.02 -20.88
N ALA A 190 4.08 -0.86 -22.06
CA ALA A 190 4.55 0.40 -22.62
C ALA A 190 3.47 1.49 -22.75
N ARG A 191 2.20 1.11 -22.91
CA ARG A 191 1.08 2.08 -23.02
C ARG A 191 0.89 2.94 -21.76
N PHE A 192 1.50 2.58 -20.63
CA PHE A 192 1.49 3.41 -19.42
C PHE A 192 2.54 4.52 -19.43
N LYS A 193 3.23 4.72 -20.56
CA LYS A 193 4.15 5.84 -20.82
C LYS A 193 5.20 6.00 -19.71
N GLU A 194 5.24 7.19 -19.07
CA GLU A 194 6.18 7.53 -18.01
C GLU A 194 6.09 6.66 -16.76
N LEU A 195 5.03 5.85 -16.60
CA LEU A 195 4.91 4.86 -15.53
C LEU A 195 5.39 3.46 -15.95
N ALA A 196 5.65 3.25 -17.25
CA ALA A 196 6.21 2.00 -17.75
C ALA A 196 7.72 1.97 -17.57
N ALA A 197 8.28 0.81 -17.21
CA ALA A 197 9.72 0.60 -17.05
C ALA A 197 10.19 -0.57 -17.92
N SER A 198 11.35 -0.40 -18.57
CA SER A 198 12.12 -1.48 -19.14
C SER A 198 12.74 -2.35 -18.02
N ASP A 199 13.16 -3.58 -18.33
CA ASP A 199 13.78 -4.46 -17.33
C ASP A 199 15.03 -3.83 -16.70
N TYR A 200 15.83 -3.11 -17.50
CA TYR A 200 17.02 -2.42 -16.98
C TYR A 200 16.65 -1.28 -16.02
N THR A 201 15.70 -0.45 -16.40
CA THR A 201 15.21 0.66 -15.55
C THR A 201 14.58 0.11 -14.28
N LEU A 202 13.76 -0.96 -14.39
CA LEU A 202 13.15 -1.63 -13.25
C LEU A 202 14.19 -2.11 -12.25
N LEU A 203 15.25 -2.81 -12.72
CA LEU A 203 16.35 -3.28 -11.86
C LEU A 203 17.07 -2.11 -11.19
N LYS A 204 17.36 -1.02 -11.94
CA LYS A 204 18.03 0.16 -11.37
C LYS A 204 17.18 0.86 -10.32
N HIS A 205 15.88 0.93 -10.52
CA HIS A 205 14.95 1.50 -9.53
C HIS A 205 14.80 0.59 -8.32
N MET A 206 14.75 -0.73 -8.49
CA MET A 206 14.76 -1.67 -7.36
C MET A 206 16.01 -1.51 -6.49
N GLN A 207 17.20 -1.39 -7.09
CA GLN A 207 18.45 -1.13 -6.35
C GLN A 207 18.38 0.16 -5.55
N LEU A 208 17.92 1.25 -6.16
CA LEU A 208 17.76 2.54 -5.50
C LEU A 208 16.71 2.49 -4.37
N LEU A 209 15.57 1.84 -4.61
CA LEU A 209 14.47 1.76 -3.65
C LEU A 209 14.83 0.87 -2.46
N SER A 210 15.67 -0.14 -2.64
CA SER A 210 16.27 -0.92 -1.56
C SER A 210 17.11 -0.01 -0.64
N GLU A 211 17.96 0.85 -1.21
CA GLU A 211 18.75 1.82 -0.44
C GLU A 211 17.88 2.86 0.30
N LEU A 212 16.75 3.24 -0.28
CA LEU A 212 15.80 4.20 0.28
C LEU A 212 14.81 3.58 1.28
N ASP A 213 14.86 2.26 1.50
CA ASP A 213 13.89 1.52 2.32
C ASP A 213 12.44 1.80 1.88
N ARG A 214 12.18 1.64 0.57
CA ARG A 214 10.85 1.83 -0.04
C ARG A 214 10.47 0.65 -0.92
N PRO A 215 9.24 0.14 -0.79
CA PRO A 215 8.78 -0.94 -1.66
C PRO A 215 8.53 -0.46 -3.08
N LEU A 216 8.80 -1.35 -4.05
CA LEU A 216 8.35 -1.19 -5.42
C LEU A 216 7.10 -2.03 -5.67
N LEU A 217 6.05 -1.37 -6.08
CA LEU A 217 4.78 -1.96 -6.50
C LEU A 217 4.81 -2.16 -8.02
N VAL A 218 4.44 -3.33 -8.51
CA VAL A 218 4.46 -3.60 -9.94
C VAL A 218 3.10 -4.10 -10.43
N HIS A 219 2.61 -3.49 -11.52
CA HIS A 219 1.59 -4.07 -12.37
C HIS A 219 2.32 -5.04 -13.31
N ALA A 220 2.32 -6.30 -12.94
CA ALA A 220 3.15 -7.33 -13.57
C ALA A 220 2.37 -8.08 -14.65
N GLU A 221 2.35 -7.53 -15.85
CA GLU A 221 1.88 -8.23 -17.06
C GLU A 221 2.91 -8.03 -18.17
N ASN A 222 3.19 -9.09 -18.92
CA ASN A 222 4.03 -9.02 -20.12
C ASN A 222 3.30 -8.25 -21.22
N GLY A 223 3.76 -7.03 -21.50
CA GLY A 223 3.11 -6.11 -22.43
C GLY A 223 3.07 -6.65 -23.86
N ASP A 224 4.11 -7.36 -24.29
CA ASP A 224 4.18 -7.92 -25.65
C ASP A 224 3.11 -9.00 -25.86
N ILE A 225 2.93 -9.89 -24.89
CA ILE A 225 1.87 -10.90 -24.91
C ILE A 225 0.50 -10.22 -24.89
N VAL A 226 0.24 -9.31 -23.95
CA VAL A 226 -1.05 -8.64 -23.81
C VAL A 226 -1.41 -7.85 -25.07
N ASP A 227 -0.47 -7.10 -25.65
CA ASP A 227 -0.74 -6.27 -26.82
C ASP A 227 -1.07 -7.11 -28.04
N LYS A 228 -0.41 -8.27 -28.24
CA LYS A 228 -0.71 -9.21 -29.33
C LYS A 228 -2.08 -9.85 -29.19
N TYR A 229 -2.40 -10.36 -28.00
CA TYR A 229 -3.75 -10.91 -27.75
C TYR A 229 -4.85 -9.85 -27.92
N MET A 230 -4.59 -8.60 -27.55
CA MET A 230 -5.56 -7.51 -27.79
C MET A 230 -5.73 -7.22 -29.28
N GLU A 231 -4.64 -7.25 -30.09
CA GLU A 231 -4.73 -7.13 -31.54
C GLU A 231 -5.61 -8.27 -32.12
N GLU A 232 -5.43 -9.51 -31.66
CA GLU A 232 -6.24 -10.65 -32.05
C GLU A 232 -7.72 -10.51 -31.68
N ALA A 233 -8.02 -9.98 -30.47
CA ALA A 233 -9.37 -9.70 -30.03
C ALA A 233 -10.07 -8.71 -30.97
N VAL A 234 -9.41 -7.60 -31.29
CA VAL A 234 -9.92 -6.60 -32.24
C VAL A 234 -10.13 -7.21 -33.62
N ALA A 235 -9.15 -7.97 -34.13
CA ALA A 235 -9.23 -8.63 -35.46
C ALA A 235 -10.37 -9.64 -35.54
N SER A 236 -10.69 -10.33 -34.42
CA SER A 236 -11.82 -11.26 -34.34
C SER A 236 -13.19 -10.60 -34.17
N GLY A 237 -13.22 -9.28 -34.04
CA GLY A 237 -14.46 -8.50 -33.80
C GLY A 237 -15.02 -8.64 -32.40
N ARG A 238 -14.26 -9.18 -31.43
CA ARG A 238 -14.65 -9.29 -30.02
C ARG A 238 -14.56 -7.92 -29.35
N THR A 239 -15.72 -7.32 -29.04
CA THR A 239 -15.82 -6.02 -28.36
C THR A 239 -16.64 -6.08 -27.07
N ASP A 240 -17.07 -7.28 -26.69
CA ASP A 240 -17.80 -7.52 -25.45
C ASP A 240 -16.86 -7.42 -24.23
N PRO A 241 -17.40 -7.15 -23.02
CA PRO A 241 -16.58 -7.00 -21.82
C PRO A 241 -15.75 -8.24 -21.46
N LEU A 242 -16.20 -9.45 -21.80
CA LEU A 242 -15.47 -10.69 -21.51
C LEU A 242 -14.20 -10.82 -22.38
N ALA A 243 -14.17 -10.20 -23.55
CA ALA A 243 -12.98 -10.16 -24.40
C ALA A 243 -11.75 -9.65 -23.63
N HIS A 244 -11.93 -8.74 -22.66
CA HIS A 244 -10.84 -8.26 -21.83
C HIS A 244 -10.18 -9.39 -21.02
N CYS A 245 -10.96 -10.32 -20.47
CA CYS A 245 -10.45 -11.46 -19.72
C CYS A 245 -9.91 -12.55 -20.65
N ASP A 246 -10.65 -12.87 -21.73
CA ASP A 246 -10.30 -13.95 -22.65
C ASP A 246 -8.99 -13.69 -23.39
N PHE A 247 -8.65 -12.43 -23.64
CA PHE A 247 -7.44 -12.00 -24.33
C PHE A 247 -6.35 -11.43 -23.39
N ARG A 248 -6.42 -11.75 -22.10
CA ARG A 248 -5.35 -11.53 -21.12
C ARG A 248 -5.03 -12.83 -20.40
N PRO A 249 -4.23 -13.70 -21.06
CA PRO A 249 -3.96 -15.03 -20.50
C PRO A 249 -3.09 -14.97 -19.26
N ASP A 250 -3.31 -15.90 -18.35
CA ASP A 250 -2.56 -16.03 -17.08
C ASP A 250 -1.05 -15.99 -17.27
N ILE A 251 -0.56 -16.55 -18.40
CA ILE A 251 0.88 -16.57 -18.70
C ILE A 251 1.50 -15.18 -18.81
N ALA A 252 0.72 -14.16 -19.19
CA ALA A 252 1.21 -12.79 -19.27
C ALA A 252 1.55 -12.22 -17.89
N GLU A 253 0.78 -12.60 -16.86
CA GLU A 253 1.06 -12.24 -15.45
C GLU A 253 2.16 -13.14 -14.88
N ILE A 254 2.04 -14.48 -15.01
CA ILE A 254 2.98 -15.44 -14.42
C ILE A 254 4.42 -15.17 -14.86
N GLU A 255 4.66 -14.95 -16.16
CA GLU A 255 6.00 -14.63 -16.69
C GLU A 255 6.53 -13.31 -16.11
N ALA A 256 5.70 -12.27 -16.09
CA ALA A 256 6.08 -10.96 -15.57
C ALA A 256 6.36 -11.00 -14.06
N VAL A 257 5.57 -11.74 -13.29
CA VAL A 257 5.78 -11.94 -11.84
C VAL A 257 7.12 -12.64 -11.59
N MET A 258 7.43 -13.75 -12.31
CA MET A 258 8.71 -14.45 -12.18
C MET A 258 9.89 -13.51 -12.46
N ARG A 259 9.80 -12.71 -13.51
CA ARG A 259 10.82 -11.72 -13.88
C ARG A 259 11.00 -10.68 -12.77
N CYS A 260 9.91 -10.11 -12.23
CA CYS A 260 9.97 -9.15 -11.13
C CYS A 260 10.61 -9.76 -9.87
N ILE A 261 10.26 -11.00 -9.50
CA ILE A 261 10.85 -11.72 -8.36
C ILE A 261 12.37 -11.87 -8.55
N THR A 262 12.79 -12.25 -9.77
CA THR A 262 14.22 -12.44 -10.08
C THR A 262 15.01 -11.14 -9.96
N LEU A 263 14.47 -10.02 -10.50
CA LEU A 263 15.12 -8.71 -10.43
C LEU A 263 15.13 -8.16 -9.00
N ALA A 264 14.06 -8.37 -8.25
CA ALA A 264 13.97 -7.92 -6.86
C ALA A 264 14.91 -8.68 -5.93
N ALA A 265 15.13 -9.99 -6.18
CA ALA A 265 16.11 -10.79 -5.46
C ALA A 265 17.55 -10.28 -5.69
N GLU A 266 17.90 -9.92 -6.92
CA GLU A 266 19.22 -9.33 -7.26
C GLU A 266 19.42 -7.97 -6.60
N ALA A 267 18.33 -7.18 -6.46
CA ALA A 267 18.36 -5.83 -5.91
C ALA A 267 18.18 -5.78 -4.39
N ASP A 268 17.87 -6.89 -3.72
CA ASP A 268 17.45 -6.95 -2.30
C ASP A 268 16.29 -5.96 -2.00
N CYS A 269 15.32 -5.86 -2.92
CA CYS A 269 14.25 -4.89 -2.88
C CYS A 269 12.94 -5.50 -2.37
N HIS A 270 12.21 -4.79 -1.52
CA HIS A 270 10.84 -5.15 -1.18
C HIS A 270 9.95 -5.00 -2.42
N LEU A 271 9.49 -6.13 -2.96
CA LEU A 271 8.59 -6.20 -4.10
C LEU A 271 7.14 -6.42 -3.65
N HIS A 272 6.22 -5.64 -4.20
CA HIS A 272 4.79 -5.88 -4.06
C HIS A 272 4.15 -6.08 -5.44
N ILE A 273 3.57 -7.27 -5.68
CA ILE A 273 2.79 -7.54 -6.89
C ILE A 273 1.37 -7.04 -6.67
N CYS A 274 0.96 -6.06 -7.46
CA CYS A 274 -0.38 -5.48 -7.34
C CYS A 274 -1.44 -6.43 -7.93
N HIS A 275 -2.64 -6.45 -7.28
CA HIS A 275 -3.85 -7.07 -7.85
C HIS A 275 -3.59 -8.37 -8.62
N MET A 276 -2.76 -9.25 -8.08
CA MET A 276 -2.42 -10.54 -8.65
C MET A 276 -3.69 -11.38 -8.87
N SER A 277 -3.86 -11.92 -10.06
CA SER A 277 -5.09 -12.58 -10.51
C SER A 277 -4.89 -14.01 -10.99
N ALA A 278 -3.70 -14.34 -11.51
CA ALA A 278 -3.38 -15.67 -12.00
C ALA A 278 -2.97 -16.61 -10.86
N GLY A 279 -3.60 -17.78 -10.77
CA GLY A 279 -3.30 -18.76 -9.72
C GLY A 279 -1.84 -19.21 -9.68
N GLY A 280 -1.21 -19.37 -10.85
CA GLY A 280 0.22 -19.72 -10.95
C GLY A 280 1.17 -18.67 -10.39
N SER A 281 0.75 -17.41 -10.27
CA SER A 281 1.53 -16.34 -9.63
C SER A 281 1.63 -16.53 -8.11
N VAL A 282 0.62 -17.15 -7.48
CA VAL A 282 0.62 -17.44 -6.03
C VAL A 282 1.77 -18.39 -5.68
N ASP A 283 1.92 -19.47 -6.44
CA ASP A 283 2.98 -20.47 -6.22
C ASP A 283 4.38 -19.82 -6.31
N LEU A 284 4.54 -18.85 -7.21
CA LEU A 284 5.80 -18.10 -7.38
C LEU A 284 6.09 -17.21 -6.18
N LEU A 285 5.07 -16.53 -5.63
CA LEU A 285 5.24 -15.70 -4.43
C LEU A 285 5.56 -16.57 -3.21
N GLU A 286 4.84 -17.67 -3.00
CA GLU A 286 5.12 -18.61 -1.91
C GLU A 286 6.55 -19.17 -1.99
N TRP A 287 6.99 -19.53 -3.20
CA TRP A 287 8.37 -19.97 -3.42
C TRP A 287 9.37 -18.86 -3.05
N ALA A 288 9.18 -17.63 -3.55
CA ALA A 288 10.06 -16.50 -3.25
C ALA A 288 10.12 -16.19 -1.73
N GLN A 289 8.98 -16.19 -1.05
CA GLN A 289 8.91 -16.01 0.40
C GLN A 289 9.64 -17.13 1.15
N SER A 290 9.53 -18.38 0.68
CA SER A 290 10.22 -19.53 1.27
C SER A 290 11.74 -19.42 1.21
N THR A 291 12.29 -18.68 0.24
CA THR A 291 13.72 -18.37 0.11
C THR A 291 14.17 -17.19 0.97
N GLY A 292 13.25 -16.55 1.70
CA GLY A 292 13.52 -15.39 2.55
C GLY A 292 13.45 -14.04 1.81
N GLN A 293 12.97 -14.03 0.56
CA GLN A 293 12.79 -12.80 -0.20
C GLN A 293 11.58 -12.01 0.32
N LEU A 294 11.72 -10.70 0.44
CA LEU A 294 10.63 -9.81 0.85
C LEU A 294 9.72 -9.51 -0.35
N VAL A 295 8.72 -10.34 -0.56
CA VAL A 295 7.67 -10.18 -1.58
C VAL A 295 6.29 -10.28 -0.96
N THR A 296 5.34 -9.47 -1.47
CA THR A 296 3.94 -9.40 -1.01
C THR A 296 2.98 -9.27 -2.18
#